data_b8cbc8756623a6f3a8152a31466023be
#
_entry.id   b8cbc8756623a6f3a8152a31466023be
#
_cell.length_a   1.000
_cell.length_b   1.000
_cell.length_c   1.000
_cell.angle_alpha   90.00
_cell.angle_beta   90.00
_cell.angle_gamma   90.00
#
_symmetry.space_group_name_H-M   'P 1'
#
loop_
_entity.id
_entity.type
_entity.pdbx_description
1 polymer ?
#
loop_
_entity_poly.entity_id
_entity_poly.type
_entity_poly.pdbx_seq_one_letter_code
_entity_poly.pdbx_strand_id
1 'polypeptide(L)'
;EALKPFRKDVVIATKFGFKFDSKGAIVGSDSRPEHIREAADGSLARLETDHIDLLYQHRVDPNVPIEDVIGAMADLVREGKVRFLGLSEAGEQTIRRAHVVHPISVLQSEYSLWERNLEPRIIPLLRELGIGLVPFAPLGRGFLTGAVMRAEEYPEGDYRRGDPRYQGENFDANVRAASAVRDLATRKG
;
A
#
# COMPACT_ATOMS: atom_id res chain seq x y z
N GLU A 1 7.65 -6.15 -19.92
CA GLU A 1 7.37 -6.23 -21.36
C GLU A 1 6.09 -5.43 -21.73
N ALA A 2 4.93 -5.69 -21.14
CA ALA A 2 3.65 -5.06 -21.52
C ALA A 2 3.65 -3.53 -21.50
N LEU A 3 4.38 -2.90 -20.57
CA LEU A 3 4.45 -1.45 -20.43
C LEU A 3 5.62 -0.79 -21.18
N LYS A 4 6.53 -1.57 -21.74
CA LYS A 4 7.73 -1.06 -22.39
C LYS A 4 7.44 -0.05 -23.52
N PRO A 5 6.45 -0.30 -24.41
CA PRO A 5 6.07 0.67 -25.46
C PRO A 5 5.47 1.97 -24.92
N PHE A 6 4.90 1.93 -23.70
CA PHE A 6 4.18 3.04 -23.08
C PHE A 6 4.91 3.62 -21.86
N ARG A 7 6.20 3.27 -21.67
CA ARG A 7 6.96 3.66 -20.47
C ARG A 7 6.87 5.15 -20.14
N LYS A 8 6.83 5.99 -21.16
CA LYS A 8 6.75 7.47 -21.02
C LYS A 8 5.36 7.97 -20.63
N ASP A 9 4.33 7.16 -20.87
CA ASP A 9 2.93 7.52 -20.68
C ASP A 9 2.35 6.94 -19.38
N VAL A 10 3.15 6.19 -18.62
CA VAL A 10 2.71 5.52 -17.39
C VAL A 10 3.59 5.87 -16.20
N VAL A 11 2.98 5.89 -15.02
CA VAL A 11 3.68 6.00 -13.74
C VAL A 11 3.87 4.60 -13.17
N ILE A 12 5.13 4.18 -13.03
CA ILE A 12 5.46 2.89 -12.41
C ILE A 12 5.78 3.10 -10.94
N ALA A 13 4.98 2.45 -10.08
CA ALA A 13 5.19 2.42 -8.65
C ALA A 13 5.64 1.02 -8.19
N THR A 14 6.63 0.96 -7.31
CA THR A 14 7.06 -0.28 -6.66
C THR A 14 7.29 -0.06 -5.17
N LYS A 15 7.51 -1.14 -4.44
CA LYS A 15 7.67 -1.12 -2.98
C LYS A 15 8.87 -1.94 -2.55
N PHE A 16 9.46 -1.54 -1.41
CA PHE A 16 10.43 -2.32 -0.64
C PHE A 16 9.95 -2.50 0.80
N GLY A 17 10.67 -3.26 1.59
CA GLY A 17 10.52 -3.33 3.05
C GLY A 17 10.08 -4.68 3.59
N PHE A 18 9.67 -5.65 2.78
CA PHE A 18 9.47 -7.02 3.24
C PHE A 18 10.74 -7.85 3.06
N LYS A 19 11.00 -8.67 4.07
CA LYS A 19 12.02 -9.71 4.03
C LYS A 19 11.37 -11.04 3.68
N PHE A 20 11.94 -11.73 2.70
CA PHE A 20 11.45 -13.03 2.24
C PHE A 20 12.42 -14.13 2.61
N ASP A 21 11.92 -15.32 2.92
CA ASP A 21 12.72 -16.52 3.04
C ASP A 21 13.02 -17.15 1.66
N SER A 22 13.75 -18.27 1.68
CA SER A 22 14.10 -19.01 0.45
C SER A 22 12.90 -19.61 -0.29
N LYS A 23 11.73 -19.66 0.36
CA LYS A 23 10.47 -20.16 -0.22
C LYS A 23 9.56 -19.01 -0.70
N GLY A 24 9.98 -17.74 -0.52
CA GLY A 24 9.21 -16.57 -0.89
C GLY A 24 8.16 -16.16 0.14
N ALA A 25 8.16 -16.74 1.34
CA ALA A 25 7.28 -16.32 2.43
C ALA A 25 7.82 -15.06 3.11
N ILE A 26 6.92 -14.15 3.50
CA ILE A 26 7.28 -12.95 4.27
C ILE A 26 7.64 -13.37 5.69
N VAL A 27 8.88 -13.07 6.10
CA VAL A 27 9.42 -13.40 7.44
C VAL A 27 9.71 -12.18 8.30
N GLY A 28 9.36 -10.99 7.82
CA GLY A 28 9.53 -9.74 8.56
C GLY A 28 9.65 -8.53 7.65
N SER A 29 10.10 -7.41 8.25
CA SER A 29 10.46 -6.18 7.54
C SER A 29 11.97 -5.96 7.53
N ASP A 30 12.46 -5.26 6.52
CA ASP A 30 13.83 -4.76 6.43
C ASP A 30 13.83 -3.44 5.67
N SER A 31 14.05 -2.35 6.42
CA SER A 31 14.14 -1.00 5.84
C SER A 31 15.51 -0.37 6.09
N ARG A 32 16.56 -1.18 6.30
CA ARG A 32 17.93 -0.66 6.40
C ARG A 32 18.36 -0.04 5.06
N PRO A 33 19.18 1.01 5.08
CA PRO A 33 19.64 1.72 3.88
C PRO A 33 20.20 0.81 2.78
N GLU A 34 20.96 -0.21 3.15
CA GLU A 34 21.55 -1.17 2.21
C GLU A 34 20.45 -1.96 1.48
N HIS A 35 19.46 -2.47 2.24
CA HIS A 35 18.35 -3.23 1.66
C HIS A 35 17.45 -2.37 0.76
N ILE A 36 17.24 -1.09 1.11
CA ILE A 36 16.51 -0.14 0.28
C ILE A 36 17.18 -0.01 -1.09
N ARG A 37 18.50 0.16 -1.12
CA ARG A 37 19.28 0.26 -2.36
C ARG A 37 19.20 -1.02 -3.18
N GLU A 38 19.43 -2.18 -2.57
CA GLU A 38 19.34 -3.49 -3.21
C GLU A 38 17.93 -3.73 -3.83
N ALA A 39 16.88 -3.40 -3.09
CA ALA A 39 15.50 -3.56 -3.55
C ALA A 39 15.15 -2.62 -4.71
N ALA A 40 15.66 -1.39 -4.70
CA ALA A 40 15.50 -0.44 -5.78
C ALA A 40 16.23 -0.89 -7.05
N ASP A 41 17.52 -1.27 -6.92
CA ASP A 41 18.33 -1.76 -8.05
C ASP A 41 17.75 -3.05 -8.63
N GLY A 42 17.30 -3.98 -7.78
CA GLY A 42 16.59 -5.17 -8.20
C GLY A 42 15.26 -4.89 -8.92
N SER A 43 14.55 -3.84 -8.51
CA SER A 43 13.31 -3.41 -9.18
C SER A 43 13.60 -2.81 -10.55
N LEU A 44 14.62 -1.95 -10.66
CA LEU A 44 15.06 -1.36 -11.94
C LEU A 44 15.46 -2.46 -12.94
N ALA A 45 16.23 -3.43 -12.49
CA ALA A 45 16.66 -4.56 -13.31
C ALA A 45 15.49 -5.41 -13.80
N ARG A 46 14.53 -5.77 -12.91
CA ARG A 46 13.36 -6.58 -13.30
C ARG A 46 12.37 -5.84 -14.19
N LEU A 47 12.23 -4.54 -14.01
CA LEU A 47 11.36 -3.69 -14.81
C LEU A 47 12.00 -3.24 -16.13
N GLU A 48 13.30 -3.48 -16.30
CA GLU A 48 14.08 -3.03 -17.46
C GLU A 48 13.90 -1.53 -17.72
N THR A 49 14.02 -0.73 -16.66
CA THR A 49 13.85 0.74 -16.71
C THR A 49 15.01 1.44 -16.03
N ASP A 50 15.30 2.66 -16.42
CA ASP A 50 16.34 3.50 -15.84
C ASP A 50 15.92 4.23 -14.58
N HIS A 51 14.60 4.33 -14.33
CA HIS A 51 14.06 4.97 -13.14
C HIS A 51 12.72 4.36 -12.71
N ILE A 52 12.42 4.50 -11.42
CA ILE A 52 11.13 4.22 -10.78
C ILE A 52 10.45 5.57 -10.58
N ASP A 53 9.20 5.72 -11.03
CA ASP A 53 8.49 6.98 -10.83
C ASP A 53 8.11 7.18 -9.36
N LEU A 54 7.69 6.12 -8.66
CA LEU A 54 7.26 6.21 -7.27
C LEU A 54 7.72 4.99 -6.47
N LEU A 55 8.56 5.21 -5.46
CA LEU A 55 9.05 4.17 -4.54
C LEU A 55 8.36 4.30 -3.19
N TYR A 56 7.72 3.21 -2.74
CA TYR A 56 7.06 3.15 -1.43
C TYR A 56 7.85 2.32 -0.43
N GLN A 57 7.92 2.79 0.82
CA GLN A 57 8.08 1.89 1.95
C GLN A 57 6.77 1.13 2.18
N HIS A 58 6.78 -0.22 2.05
CA HIS A 58 5.55 -1.04 2.06
C HIS A 58 4.90 -1.10 3.43
N ARG A 59 5.71 -1.18 4.50
CA ARG A 59 5.30 -1.05 5.91
C ARG A 59 6.41 -0.34 6.67
N VAL A 60 6.03 0.43 7.66
CA VAL A 60 6.99 1.06 8.58
C VAL A 60 7.73 -0.04 9.33
N ASP A 61 9.05 0.02 9.31
CA ASP A 61 9.91 -0.89 10.06
C ASP A 61 10.16 -0.30 11.46
N PRO A 62 9.72 -0.96 12.53
CA PRO A 62 9.91 -0.43 13.88
C PRO A 62 11.37 -0.45 14.35
N ASN A 63 12.24 -1.18 13.65
CA ASN A 63 13.65 -1.33 14.02
C ASN A 63 14.57 -0.31 13.35
N VAL A 64 14.06 0.47 12.39
CA VAL A 64 14.84 1.48 11.66
C VAL A 64 14.13 2.84 11.77
N PRO A 65 14.80 3.87 12.27
CA PRO A 65 14.25 5.22 12.33
C PRO A 65 13.74 5.67 10.96
N ILE A 66 12.55 6.26 10.91
CA ILE A 66 11.96 6.68 9.64
C ILE A 66 12.83 7.71 8.91
N GLU A 67 13.59 8.49 9.66
CA GLU A 67 14.52 9.48 9.10
C GLU A 67 15.63 8.81 8.30
N ASP A 68 16.19 7.71 8.80
CA ASP A 68 17.24 6.95 8.10
C ASP A 68 16.67 6.30 6.82
N VAL A 69 15.45 5.76 6.91
CA VAL A 69 14.73 5.19 5.76
C VAL A 69 14.55 6.25 4.68
N ILE A 70 13.99 7.41 5.05
CA ILE A 70 13.71 8.47 4.07
C ILE A 70 15.02 9.13 3.57
N GLY A 71 16.04 9.20 4.41
CA GLY A 71 17.39 9.63 3.99
C GLY A 71 17.93 8.76 2.84
N ALA A 72 17.88 7.43 3.02
CA ALA A 72 18.32 6.48 1.99
C ALA A 72 17.46 6.55 0.71
N MET A 73 16.15 6.72 0.85
CA MET A 73 15.26 6.92 -0.31
C MET A 73 15.55 8.24 -1.04
N ALA A 74 15.84 9.31 -0.30
CA ALA A 74 16.21 10.60 -0.87
C ALA A 74 17.55 10.54 -1.64
N ASP A 75 18.47 9.69 -1.21
CA ASP A 75 19.70 9.42 -1.98
C ASP A 75 19.37 8.85 -3.37
N LEU A 76 18.45 7.89 -3.45
CA LEU A 76 18.00 7.32 -4.72
C LEU A 76 17.32 8.38 -5.62
N VAL A 77 16.67 9.37 -5.02
CA VAL A 77 16.13 10.52 -5.78
C VAL A 77 17.27 11.38 -6.33
N ARG A 78 18.28 11.69 -5.53
CA ARG A 78 19.47 12.44 -5.98
C ARG A 78 20.27 11.70 -7.05
N GLU A 79 20.29 10.38 -7.00
CA GLU A 79 20.91 9.52 -8.02
C GLU A 79 20.09 9.41 -9.31
N GLY A 80 18.85 9.93 -9.34
CA GLY A 80 17.95 9.85 -10.49
C GLY A 80 17.28 8.48 -10.68
N LYS A 81 17.48 7.55 -9.75
CA LYS A 81 16.90 6.20 -9.77
C LYS A 81 15.42 6.20 -9.41
N VAL A 82 14.99 7.16 -8.60
CA VAL A 82 13.62 7.32 -8.13
C VAL A 82 13.18 8.76 -8.33
N ARG A 83 11.93 9.00 -8.73
CA ARG A 83 11.40 10.36 -8.91
C ARG A 83 10.66 10.87 -7.66
N PHE A 84 9.76 10.04 -7.11
CA PHE A 84 8.90 10.42 -6.00
C PHE A 84 8.89 9.35 -4.91
N LEU A 85 8.69 9.80 -3.66
CA LEU A 85 8.66 8.94 -2.49
C LEU A 85 7.24 8.78 -1.96
N GLY A 86 6.92 7.56 -1.51
CA GLY A 86 5.65 7.24 -0.88
C GLY A 86 5.80 6.39 0.37
N LEU A 87 4.78 6.45 1.21
CA LEU A 87 4.62 5.58 2.39
C LEU A 87 3.37 4.73 2.22
N SER A 88 3.31 3.59 2.91
CA SER A 88 2.11 2.76 2.98
C SER A 88 1.77 2.43 4.42
N GLU A 89 0.48 2.63 4.81
CA GLU A 89 -0.05 2.33 6.15
C GLU A 89 0.74 3.03 7.28
N ALA A 90 1.28 4.22 7.04
CA ALA A 90 2.03 4.99 8.03
C ALA A 90 1.07 5.84 8.90
N GLY A 91 1.37 5.89 10.19
CA GLY A 91 0.66 6.75 11.14
C GLY A 91 1.08 8.22 11.05
N GLU A 92 0.27 9.10 11.64
CA GLU A 92 0.41 10.56 11.58
C GLU A 92 1.84 11.05 11.92
N GLN A 93 2.38 10.62 13.06
CA GLN A 93 3.71 11.06 13.50
C GLN A 93 4.81 10.61 12.55
N THR A 94 4.71 9.38 12.03
CA THR A 94 5.67 8.84 11.07
C THR A 94 5.64 9.64 9.77
N ILE A 95 4.44 9.99 9.27
CA ILE A 95 4.28 10.79 8.06
C ILE A 95 4.92 12.17 8.24
N ARG A 96 4.66 12.85 9.38
CA ARG A 96 5.25 14.17 9.66
C ARG A 96 6.77 14.12 9.71
N ARG A 97 7.35 13.15 10.46
CA ARG A 97 8.80 12.97 10.57
C ARG A 97 9.45 12.65 9.21
N ALA A 98 8.84 11.76 8.45
CA ALA A 98 9.28 11.41 7.11
C ALA A 98 9.30 12.63 6.18
N HIS A 99 8.21 13.41 6.18
CA HIS A 99 8.04 14.56 5.29
C HIS A 99 9.01 15.70 5.56
N VAL A 100 9.51 15.83 6.81
CA VAL A 100 10.56 16.80 7.17
C VAL A 100 11.92 16.44 6.57
N VAL A 101 12.24 15.15 6.44
CA VAL A 101 13.51 14.70 5.86
C VAL A 101 13.53 14.89 4.35
N HIS A 102 12.45 14.47 3.69
CA HIS A 102 12.24 14.65 2.25
C HIS A 102 10.74 14.66 1.96
N PRO A 103 10.24 15.52 1.06
CA PRO A 103 8.83 15.57 0.71
C PRO A 103 8.28 14.18 0.32
N ILE A 104 7.27 13.73 1.05
CA ILE A 104 6.50 12.54 0.70
C ILE A 104 5.39 12.96 -0.26
N SER A 105 5.32 12.34 -1.43
CA SER A 105 4.35 12.69 -2.46
C SER A 105 3.02 11.97 -2.27
N VAL A 106 3.04 10.74 -1.76
CA VAL A 106 1.85 9.88 -1.72
C VAL A 106 1.85 8.98 -0.48
N LEU A 107 0.68 8.83 0.13
CA LEU A 107 0.39 7.74 1.08
C LEU A 107 -0.52 6.71 0.41
N GLN A 108 -0.18 5.43 0.48
CA GLN A 108 -1.07 4.34 0.12
C GLN A 108 -1.63 3.68 1.38
N SER A 109 -2.96 3.67 1.54
CA SER A 109 -3.62 3.05 2.69
C SER A 109 -4.96 2.44 2.31
N GLU A 110 -5.45 1.47 3.11
CA GLU A 110 -6.79 0.93 2.92
C GLU A 110 -7.81 2.03 3.15
N TYR A 111 -8.65 2.29 2.15
CA TYR A 111 -9.73 3.26 2.27
C TYR A 111 -10.86 2.91 1.32
N SER A 112 -12.08 2.84 1.86
CA SER A 112 -13.27 2.46 1.10
C SER A 112 -14.51 2.92 1.86
N LEU A 113 -15.71 2.60 1.37
CA LEU A 113 -16.94 2.70 2.16
C LEU A 113 -16.91 1.81 3.42
N TRP A 114 -16.02 0.83 3.43
CA TRP A 114 -15.83 -0.15 4.50
C TRP A 114 -14.83 0.27 5.56
N GLU A 115 -13.67 0.75 5.11
CA GLU A 115 -12.54 1.15 5.96
C GLU A 115 -12.39 2.67 5.92
N ARG A 116 -12.76 3.35 7.00
CA ARG A 116 -12.84 4.81 7.07
C ARG A 116 -11.95 5.42 8.16
N ASN A 117 -11.08 4.62 8.77
CA ASN A 117 -10.23 5.04 9.88
C ASN A 117 -9.26 6.20 9.55
N LEU A 118 -9.03 6.47 8.26
CA LEU A 118 -8.17 7.57 7.82
C LEU A 118 -8.82 8.96 7.98
N GLU A 119 -10.16 9.03 8.00
CA GLU A 119 -10.91 10.29 7.93
C GLU A 119 -10.63 11.25 9.09
N PRO A 120 -10.53 10.78 10.36
CA PRO A 120 -10.39 11.72 11.49
C PRO A 120 -9.03 12.42 11.56
N ARG A 121 -7.95 11.78 11.10
CA ARG A 121 -6.58 12.25 11.31
C ARG A 121 -5.72 12.24 10.04
N ILE A 122 -5.69 11.13 9.33
CA ILE A 122 -4.74 10.95 8.22
C ILE A 122 -5.15 11.84 7.03
N ILE A 123 -6.40 11.82 6.59
CA ILE A 123 -6.85 12.64 5.46
C ILE A 123 -6.65 14.15 5.72
N PRO A 124 -7.01 14.71 6.89
CA PRO A 124 -6.66 16.10 7.21
C PRO A 124 -5.16 16.38 7.16
N LEU A 125 -4.32 15.48 7.69
CA LEU A 125 -2.87 15.61 7.64
C LEU A 125 -2.34 15.63 6.20
N LEU A 126 -2.82 14.71 5.36
CA LEU A 126 -2.38 14.66 3.96
C LEU A 126 -2.72 15.95 3.21
N ARG A 127 -3.89 16.55 3.50
CA ARG A 127 -4.27 17.85 2.93
C ARG A 127 -3.37 18.98 3.43
N GLU A 128 -3.04 18.99 4.72
CA GLU A 128 -2.12 19.95 5.33
C GLU A 128 -0.75 19.92 4.66
N LEU A 129 -0.22 18.72 4.40
CA LEU A 129 1.12 18.51 3.86
C LEU A 129 1.19 18.45 2.32
N GLY A 130 0.06 18.51 1.61
CA GLY A 130 0.01 18.38 0.16
C GLY A 130 0.35 16.97 -0.35
N ILE A 131 0.09 15.94 0.45
CA ILE A 131 0.37 14.52 0.13
C ILE A 131 -0.86 13.90 -0.52
N GLY A 132 -0.69 13.21 -1.66
CA GLY A 132 -1.75 12.45 -2.31
C GLY A 132 -2.13 11.18 -1.54
N LEU A 133 -3.38 10.74 -1.66
CA LEU A 133 -3.85 9.46 -1.13
C LEU A 133 -4.12 8.48 -2.28
N VAL A 134 -3.54 7.29 -2.21
CA VAL A 134 -3.85 6.17 -3.09
C VAL A 134 -4.58 5.08 -2.28
N PRO A 135 -5.92 5.01 -2.36
CA PRO A 135 -6.67 3.97 -1.67
C PRO A 135 -6.39 2.58 -2.24
N PHE A 136 -6.15 1.60 -1.38
CA PHE A 136 -6.21 0.21 -1.81
C PHE A 136 -7.45 -0.50 -1.24
N ALA A 137 -7.82 -1.64 -1.83
CA ALA A 137 -9.01 -2.42 -1.52
C ALA A 137 -10.33 -1.59 -1.52
N PRO A 138 -10.58 -0.73 -2.54
CA PRO A 138 -11.75 0.16 -2.55
C PRO A 138 -13.09 -0.60 -2.60
N LEU A 139 -13.07 -1.88 -3.00
CA LEU A 139 -14.24 -2.76 -3.00
C LEU A 139 -14.45 -3.54 -1.68
N GLY A 140 -13.82 -3.10 -0.58
CA GLY A 140 -13.93 -3.74 0.72
C GLY A 140 -13.45 -5.19 0.69
N ARG A 141 -12.34 -5.45 -0.01
CA ARG A 141 -11.77 -6.80 -0.25
C ARG A 141 -12.77 -7.78 -0.87
N GLY A 142 -13.70 -7.30 -1.68
CA GLY A 142 -14.69 -8.11 -2.38
C GLY A 142 -16.11 -8.03 -1.82
N PHE A 143 -16.33 -7.56 -0.59
CA PHE A 143 -17.68 -7.47 -0.02
C PHE A 143 -18.63 -6.60 -0.85
N LEU A 144 -18.14 -5.47 -1.38
CA LEU A 144 -18.95 -4.58 -2.21
C LEU A 144 -19.24 -5.12 -3.63
N THR A 145 -18.59 -6.22 -4.04
CA THR A 145 -18.93 -6.89 -5.31
C THR A 145 -20.13 -7.82 -5.19
N GLY A 146 -20.52 -8.21 -3.98
CA GLY A 146 -21.55 -9.21 -3.72
C GLY A 146 -21.13 -10.67 -3.98
N ALA A 147 -19.87 -10.92 -4.32
CA ALA A 147 -19.34 -12.24 -4.68
C ALA A 147 -18.37 -12.79 -3.62
N VAL A 148 -18.69 -12.60 -2.34
CA VAL A 148 -17.89 -13.13 -1.23
C VAL A 148 -18.42 -14.45 -0.72
N MET A 149 -17.52 -15.29 -0.22
CA MET A 149 -17.80 -16.57 0.41
C MET A 149 -17.32 -16.55 1.87
N ARG A 150 -17.76 -17.51 2.70
CA ARG A 150 -17.20 -17.69 4.03
C ARG A 150 -15.75 -18.16 3.95
N ALA A 151 -14.98 -17.92 5.01
CA ALA A 151 -13.57 -18.27 5.06
C ALA A 151 -13.28 -19.73 4.68
N GLU A 152 -14.10 -20.66 5.17
CA GLU A 152 -13.98 -22.10 4.92
C GLU A 152 -14.26 -22.53 3.48
N GLU A 153 -14.96 -21.72 2.70
CA GLU A 153 -15.31 -22.00 1.30
C GLU A 153 -14.21 -21.61 0.32
N TYR A 154 -13.22 -20.81 0.76
CA TYR A 154 -12.07 -20.46 -0.09
C TYR A 154 -11.06 -21.60 -0.16
N PRO A 155 -10.29 -21.72 -1.27
CA PRO A 155 -9.23 -22.71 -1.42
C PRO A 155 -8.19 -22.64 -0.29
N GLU A 156 -7.56 -23.77 0.00
CA GLU A 156 -6.43 -23.82 0.93
C GLU A 156 -5.30 -22.89 0.45
N GLY A 157 -4.73 -22.12 1.39
CA GLY A 157 -3.72 -21.11 1.09
C GLY A 157 -4.26 -19.73 0.68
N ASP A 158 -5.56 -19.57 0.47
CA ASP A 158 -6.16 -18.25 0.25
C ASP A 158 -6.13 -17.43 1.55
N TYR A 159 -5.59 -16.19 1.50
CA TYR A 159 -5.46 -15.32 2.67
C TYR A 159 -6.79 -15.02 3.36
N ARG A 160 -7.90 -15.05 2.61
CA ARG A 160 -9.24 -14.78 3.12
C ARG A 160 -9.71 -15.79 4.16
N ARG A 161 -9.13 -17.01 4.15
CA ARG A 161 -9.37 -17.99 5.20
C ARG A 161 -8.91 -17.53 6.58
N GLY A 162 -7.85 -16.72 6.63
CA GLY A 162 -7.30 -16.16 7.88
C GLY A 162 -7.79 -14.75 8.22
N ASP A 163 -8.50 -14.08 7.31
CA ASP A 163 -8.99 -12.72 7.55
C ASP A 163 -10.27 -12.74 8.39
N PRO A 164 -10.29 -12.09 9.57
CA PRO A 164 -11.46 -12.05 10.45
C PRO A 164 -12.75 -11.54 9.81
N ARG A 165 -12.65 -10.74 8.74
CA ARG A 165 -13.82 -10.21 8.01
C ARG A 165 -14.68 -11.31 7.37
N TYR A 166 -14.07 -12.47 7.07
CA TYR A 166 -14.72 -13.58 6.37
C TYR A 166 -15.20 -14.68 7.34
N GLN A 167 -14.97 -14.53 8.63
CA GLN A 167 -15.23 -15.57 9.62
C GLN A 167 -16.51 -15.32 10.44
N GLY A 168 -17.27 -16.40 10.70
CA GLY A 168 -18.37 -16.43 11.65
C GLY A 168 -19.34 -15.25 11.54
N GLU A 169 -19.67 -14.67 12.69
CA GLU A 169 -20.61 -13.55 12.79
C GLU A 169 -20.12 -12.26 12.09
N ASN A 170 -18.79 -12.06 11.98
CA ASN A 170 -18.24 -10.93 11.24
C ASN A 170 -18.61 -11.01 9.76
N PHE A 171 -18.54 -12.20 9.16
CA PHE A 171 -18.97 -12.39 7.78
C PHE A 171 -20.43 -11.99 7.58
N ASP A 172 -21.31 -12.46 8.44
CA ASP A 172 -22.75 -12.18 8.36
C ASP A 172 -23.04 -10.67 8.52
N ALA A 173 -22.37 -10.02 9.46
CA ALA A 173 -22.49 -8.58 9.66
C ALA A 173 -22.00 -7.81 8.41
N ASN A 174 -20.88 -8.23 7.84
CA ASN A 174 -20.28 -7.62 6.67
C ASN A 174 -21.15 -7.81 5.42
N VAL A 175 -21.75 -8.98 5.20
CA VAL A 175 -22.70 -9.24 4.10
C VAL A 175 -23.94 -8.37 4.24
N ARG A 176 -24.51 -8.23 5.46
CA ARG A 176 -25.67 -7.34 5.70
C ARG A 176 -25.34 -5.88 5.34
N ALA A 177 -24.17 -5.40 5.75
CA ALA A 177 -23.74 -4.03 5.44
C ALA A 177 -23.52 -3.82 3.92
N ALA A 178 -22.90 -4.79 3.23
CA ALA A 178 -22.73 -4.75 1.77
C ALA A 178 -24.07 -4.76 1.03
N SER A 179 -25.04 -5.56 1.51
CA SER A 179 -26.40 -5.59 0.94
C SER A 179 -27.09 -4.26 1.06
N ALA A 180 -26.97 -3.56 2.19
CA ALA A 180 -27.54 -2.22 2.35
C ALA A 180 -26.97 -1.20 1.35
N VAL A 181 -25.67 -1.26 1.06
CA VAL A 181 -25.03 -0.43 0.01
C VAL A 181 -25.57 -0.76 -1.36
N ARG A 182 -25.69 -2.04 -1.70
CA ARG A 182 -26.26 -2.51 -2.98
C ARG A 182 -27.71 -2.04 -3.15
N ASP A 183 -28.53 -2.18 -2.10
CA ASP A 183 -29.92 -1.76 -2.14
C ASP A 183 -30.04 -0.24 -2.34
N LEU A 184 -29.15 0.53 -1.72
CA LEU A 184 -29.06 1.97 -1.96
C LEU A 184 -28.71 2.28 -3.42
N ALA A 185 -27.70 1.60 -3.97
CA ALA A 185 -27.28 1.77 -5.36
C ALA A 185 -28.42 1.44 -6.33
N THR A 186 -29.13 0.33 -6.12
CA THR A 186 -30.29 -0.06 -6.94
C THR A 186 -31.40 0.99 -6.92
N ARG A 187 -31.68 1.60 -5.74
CA ARG A 187 -32.69 2.68 -5.66
C ARG A 187 -32.27 3.98 -6.36
N LYS A 188 -30.98 4.16 -6.59
CA LYS A 188 -30.43 5.37 -7.23
C LYS A 188 -30.25 5.25 -8.74
N GLY A 189 -30.36 4.04 -9.30
CA GLY A 189 -30.09 3.74 -10.70
C GLY A 189 -28.61 3.49 -10.89
#